data_d0f29037b8a911fdcbda079c76343d95
#
_entry.id   d0f29037b8a911fdcbda079c76343d95
#
_cell.length_a   1.000
_cell.length_b   1.000
_cell.length_c   1.000
_cell.angle_alpha   90.00
_cell.angle_beta   90.00
_cell.angle_gamma   90.00
#
_symmetry.space_group_name_H-M   'P 1'
#
loop_
_entity.id
_entity.type
_entity.pdbx_description
1 polymer ?
#
loop_
_entity_poly.entity_id
_entity_poly.type
_entity_poly.pdbx_seq_one_letter_code
_entity_poly.pdbx_strand_id
1 'polypeptide(L)'
;MSDKIYIFDTTLRDGAQTQGVDFSLDDKEKISLALDNLGVDYIEGGWPGANPTDTEFFNKKHTFKNSILTAFGMTKKSDHSAENDPMISSLINSKANSICLFGKSWDFHVDVALGISKEQNLKNISESAKHIINSGKEFMFDAEHFFDGYKSNKEYALNCIKSAYDQGARWIVLCDTNGGTLPHEISKIVTDVAKHIPGKNLGIHAHNDTENAVANSLVAIQAGVRQVQGTINGLGERCGNANLMSLIPSLYLKHEFSSNYEINISEENIKHLTQCSRLLDEILNRKPNKHLPYVGAAAFSHKGGLHVSAVQKDPKT
;
A
#
# COMPACT_ATOMS: atom_id res chain seq x y z
N MET A 1 14.06 -9.97 19.38
CA MET A 1 13.73 -8.71 18.65
C MET A 1 12.37 -8.91 18.03
N SER A 2 11.45 -8.01 18.28
CA SER A 2 10.13 -8.01 17.65
C SER A 2 10.27 -7.84 16.13
N ASP A 3 9.36 -8.40 15.40
CA ASP A 3 9.37 -8.42 13.95
C ASP A 3 8.73 -7.11 13.44
N LYS A 4 9.40 -6.36 12.55
CA LYS A 4 8.92 -5.04 12.11
C LYS A 4 7.88 -5.15 11.01
N ILE A 5 6.75 -4.44 11.16
CA ILE A 5 5.77 -4.19 10.11
C ILE A 5 6.04 -2.81 9.51
N TYR A 6 6.10 -2.74 8.20
CA TYR A 6 6.30 -1.52 7.43
C TYR A 6 4.97 -1.01 6.90
N ILE A 7 4.68 0.27 7.17
CA ILE A 7 3.46 0.95 6.72
C ILE A 7 3.76 1.72 5.43
N PHE A 8 3.03 1.41 4.38
CA PHE A 8 3.13 2.04 3.07
C PHE A 8 1.84 2.81 2.77
N ASP A 9 1.94 4.12 2.59
CA ASP A 9 0.80 4.95 2.21
C ASP A 9 0.77 5.18 0.70
N THR A 10 -0.39 4.94 0.09
CA THR A 10 -0.64 5.20 -1.33
C THR A 10 -1.75 6.23 -1.57
N THR A 11 -2.04 7.10 -0.60
CA THR A 11 -3.07 8.14 -0.72
C THR A 11 -2.85 9.04 -1.94
N LEU A 12 -1.59 9.43 -2.21
CA LEU A 12 -1.25 10.36 -3.29
C LEU A 12 -1.22 9.71 -4.68
N ARG A 13 -1.27 8.38 -4.76
CA ARG A 13 -1.32 7.65 -6.03
C ARG A 13 -2.64 6.91 -6.19
N ASP A 14 -2.91 5.85 -5.44
CA ASP A 14 -4.15 5.07 -5.54
C ASP A 14 -5.35 5.85 -5.00
N GLY A 15 -5.16 6.56 -3.90
CA GLY A 15 -6.16 7.49 -3.38
C GLY A 15 -6.58 8.54 -4.42
N ALA A 16 -5.65 9.04 -5.23
CA ALA A 16 -5.94 9.99 -6.32
C ALA A 16 -6.77 9.39 -7.46
N GLN A 17 -6.87 8.06 -7.56
CA GLN A 17 -7.74 7.39 -8.54
C GLN A 17 -9.22 7.37 -8.12
N THR A 18 -9.55 7.91 -6.95
CA THR A 18 -10.95 8.10 -6.53
C THR A 18 -11.64 9.12 -7.44
N GLN A 19 -12.84 8.81 -7.90
CA GLN A 19 -13.63 9.72 -8.73
C GLN A 19 -13.82 11.08 -8.05
N GLY A 20 -13.46 12.16 -8.73
CA GLY A 20 -13.57 13.53 -8.23
C GLY A 20 -12.46 13.95 -7.26
N VAL A 21 -11.38 13.18 -7.18
CA VAL A 21 -10.15 13.55 -6.46
C VAL A 21 -9.08 13.96 -7.46
N ASP A 22 -8.55 15.18 -7.27
CA ASP A 22 -7.42 15.70 -8.03
C ASP A 22 -6.56 16.53 -7.07
N PHE A 23 -5.41 16.01 -6.71
CA PHE A 23 -4.48 16.69 -5.80
C PHE A 23 -3.60 17.67 -6.56
N SER A 24 -3.60 18.91 -6.13
CA SER A 24 -2.59 19.89 -6.55
C SER A 24 -1.21 19.51 -5.99
N LEU A 25 -0.16 20.16 -6.50
CA LEU A 25 1.19 19.98 -5.97
C LEU A 25 1.29 20.35 -4.48
N ASP A 26 0.64 21.45 -4.06
CA ASP A 26 0.58 21.89 -2.66
C ASP A 26 -0.14 20.87 -1.76
N ASP A 27 -1.22 20.27 -2.26
CA ASP A 27 -1.92 19.20 -1.53
C ASP A 27 -1.04 17.97 -1.33
N LYS A 28 -0.31 17.55 -2.36
CA LYS A 28 0.64 16.43 -2.26
C LYS A 28 1.75 16.73 -1.25
N GLU A 29 2.28 17.93 -1.25
CA GLU A 29 3.31 18.34 -0.27
C GLU A 29 2.77 18.32 1.16
N LYS A 30 1.57 18.86 1.40
CA LYS A 30 0.93 18.87 2.73
C LYS A 30 0.62 17.47 3.24
N ILE A 31 0.03 16.62 2.38
CA ILE A 31 -0.32 15.23 2.73
C ILE A 31 0.96 14.43 3.00
N SER A 32 1.97 14.54 2.14
CA SER A 32 3.22 13.79 2.34
C SER A 32 3.94 14.18 3.63
N LEU A 33 3.95 15.47 3.99
CA LEU A 33 4.52 15.93 5.25
C LEU A 33 3.73 15.43 6.48
N ALA A 34 2.39 15.39 6.38
CA ALA A 34 1.56 14.85 7.46
C ALA A 34 1.80 13.34 7.67
N LEU A 35 1.98 12.59 6.59
CA LEU A 35 2.31 11.16 6.62
C LEU A 35 3.71 10.90 7.20
N ASP A 36 4.70 11.71 6.80
CA ASP A 36 6.05 11.63 7.37
C ASP A 36 6.04 11.92 8.89
N ASN A 37 5.29 12.94 9.32
CA ASN A 37 5.12 13.26 10.74
C ASN A 37 4.37 12.16 11.50
N LEU A 38 3.45 11.45 10.87
CA LEU A 38 2.79 10.27 11.44
C LEU A 38 3.77 9.10 11.59
N GLY A 39 4.82 9.04 10.78
CA GLY A 39 5.86 8.04 10.87
C GLY A 39 5.63 6.81 9.99
N VAL A 40 4.90 6.93 8.87
CA VAL A 40 4.80 5.85 7.88
C VAL A 40 6.17 5.57 7.27
N ASP A 41 6.44 4.33 6.87
CA ASP A 41 7.75 3.95 6.33
C ASP A 41 7.91 4.36 4.86
N TYR A 42 6.82 4.35 4.08
CA TYR A 42 6.82 4.68 2.66
C TYR A 42 5.66 5.59 2.29
N ILE A 43 5.93 6.52 1.38
CA ILE A 43 4.91 7.40 0.76
C ILE A 43 4.99 7.23 -0.75
N GLU A 44 3.95 6.68 -1.36
CA GLU A 44 3.83 6.57 -2.81
C GLU A 44 3.27 7.87 -3.38
N GLY A 45 4.17 8.69 -3.92
CA GLY A 45 3.86 10.06 -4.30
C GLY A 45 3.09 10.23 -5.62
N GLY A 46 3.01 9.19 -6.46
CA GLY A 46 2.38 9.23 -7.78
C GLY A 46 3.25 8.60 -8.86
N TRP A 47 2.93 8.90 -10.13
CA TRP A 47 3.58 8.33 -11.31
C TRP A 47 4.29 9.42 -12.12
N PRO A 48 5.60 9.68 -11.87
CA PRO A 48 6.36 10.65 -12.65
C PRO A 48 6.43 10.24 -14.13
N GLY A 49 6.18 11.20 -15.01
CA GLY A 49 6.07 10.98 -16.46
C GLY A 49 4.65 10.67 -16.94
N ALA A 50 3.70 10.31 -16.07
CA ALA A 50 2.31 10.08 -16.46
C ALA A 50 1.48 11.37 -16.52
N ASN A 51 1.76 12.31 -15.63
CA ASN A 51 1.10 13.63 -15.60
C ASN A 51 2.05 14.74 -15.11
N PRO A 52 1.75 16.01 -15.38
CA PRO A 52 2.61 17.14 -14.98
C PRO A 52 2.76 17.29 -13.46
N THR A 53 1.69 17.14 -12.71
CA THR A 53 1.69 17.32 -11.24
C THR A 53 2.61 16.31 -10.55
N ASP A 54 2.50 15.03 -10.91
CA ASP A 54 3.37 14.00 -10.37
C ASP A 54 4.83 14.24 -10.78
N THR A 55 5.06 14.59 -12.04
CA THR A 55 6.39 14.90 -12.54
C THR A 55 7.03 16.06 -11.77
N GLU A 56 6.26 17.13 -11.51
CA GLU A 56 6.74 18.29 -10.74
C GLU A 56 7.00 17.92 -9.28
N PHE A 57 6.11 17.14 -8.65
CA PHE A 57 6.29 16.62 -7.29
C PHE A 57 7.61 15.87 -7.14
N PHE A 58 7.91 14.94 -8.06
CA PHE A 58 9.15 14.16 -8.01
C PHE A 58 10.41 14.91 -8.47
N ASN A 59 10.27 16.09 -9.11
CA ASN A 59 11.41 16.97 -9.42
C ASN A 59 11.83 17.82 -8.23
N LYS A 60 10.97 18.02 -7.24
CA LYS A 60 11.31 18.70 -5.99
C LYS A 60 12.14 17.80 -5.07
N LYS A 61 12.95 18.43 -4.24
CA LYS A 61 13.67 17.73 -3.16
C LYS A 61 12.78 17.67 -1.93
N HIS A 62 12.39 16.47 -1.54
CA HIS A 62 11.69 16.21 -0.28
C HIS A 62 12.71 15.80 0.79
N THR A 63 12.52 16.31 2.03
CA THR A 63 13.37 15.94 3.18
C THR A 63 12.46 15.33 4.23
N PHE A 64 12.15 14.06 4.06
CA PHE A 64 11.40 13.27 5.04
C PHE A 64 12.34 12.75 6.13
N LYS A 65 11.83 12.67 7.36
CA LYS A 65 12.56 12.16 8.52
C LYS A 65 12.34 10.67 8.74
N ASN A 66 11.14 10.20 8.42
CA ASN A 66 10.68 8.85 8.73
C ASN A 66 10.41 8.04 7.45
N SER A 67 10.01 8.70 6.38
CA SER A 67 9.42 8.04 5.21
C SER A 67 10.39 8.00 4.02
N ILE A 68 10.28 6.93 3.23
CA ILE A 68 10.95 6.77 1.94
C ILE A 68 9.95 7.18 0.85
N LEU A 69 10.33 8.13 -0.01
CA LEU A 69 9.52 8.51 -1.16
C LEU A 69 9.61 7.45 -2.23
N THR A 70 8.45 6.94 -2.66
CA THR A 70 8.29 5.89 -3.67
C THR A 70 7.59 6.44 -4.91
N ALA A 71 8.17 6.17 -6.09
CA ALA A 71 7.55 6.44 -7.38
C ALA A 71 6.85 5.16 -7.89
N PHE A 72 5.66 5.32 -8.46
CA PHE A 72 4.87 4.24 -9.01
C PHE A 72 4.95 4.19 -10.53
N GLY A 73 4.87 3.00 -11.12
CA GLY A 73 4.79 2.79 -12.56
C GLY A 73 4.44 1.35 -12.90
N MET A 74 4.51 1.00 -14.19
CA MET A 74 4.30 -0.37 -14.65
C MET A 74 5.59 -1.00 -15.18
N THR A 75 5.61 -2.31 -15.27
CA THR A 75 6.67 -3.04 -15.95
C THR A 75 6.82 -2.57 -17.41
N LYS A 76 8.03 -2.69 -17.95
CA LYS A 76 8.34 -2.25 -19.32
C LYS A 76 7.37 -2.82 -20.36
N LYS A 77 7.19 -2.10 -21.46
CA LYS A 77 6.49 -2.62 -22.63
C LYS A 77 7.31 -3.70 -23.33
N SER A 78 6.61 -4.62 -24.00
CA SER A 78 7.27 -5.77 -24.65
C SER A 78 8.14 -5.40 -25.86
N ASP A 79 7.86 -4.27 -26.49
CA ASP A 79 8.56 -3.73 -27.67
C ASP A 79 9.79 -2.88 -27.32
N HIS A 80 10.06 -2.66 -26.03
CA HIS A 80 11.23 -1.91 -25.56
C HIS A 80 12.12 -2.79 -24.67
N SER A 81 13.43 -2.51 -24.65
CA SER A 81 14.27 -2.96 -23.54
C SER A 81 14.00 -2.08 -22.30
N ALA A 82 14.34 -2.57 -21.11
CA ALA A 82 14.11 -1.79 -19.89
C ALA A 82 14.91 -0.47 -19.87
N GLU A 83 16.10 -0.45 -20.47
CA GLU A 83 16.93 0.75 -20.58
C GLU A 83 16.34 1.81 -21.54
N ASN A 84 15.57 1.39 -22.53
CA ASN A 84 14.98 2.28 -23.54
C ASN A 84 13.50 2.55 -23.32
N ASP A 85 12.92 2.04 -22.23
CA ASP A 85 11.54 2.33 -21.86
C ASP A 85 11.45 3.73 -21.24
N PRO A 86 10.70 4.68 -21.87
CA PRO A 86 10.63 6.07 -21.39
C PRO A 86 10.01 6.19 -20.01
N MET A 87 9.06 5.28 -19.67
CA MET A 87 8.39 5.31 -18.37
C MET A 87 9.34 4.86 -17.25
N ILE A 88 10.08 3.76 -17.46
CA ILE A 88 11.10 3.31 -16.52
C ILE A 88 12.20 4.37 -16.37
N SER A 89 12.63 4.99 -17.47
CA SER A 89 13.61 6.07 -17.44
C SER A 89 13.13 7.26 -16.60
N SER A 90 11.85 7.66 -16.72
CA SER A 90 11.28 8.73 -15.92
C SER A 90 11.27 8.40 -14.42
N LEU A 91 10.98 7.14 -14.06
CA LEU A 91 11.02 6.67 -12.68
C LEU A 91 12.44 6.71 -12.09
N ILE A 92 13.42 6.19 -12.81
CA ILE A 92 14.83 6.14 -12.38
C ILE A 92 15.41 7.56 -12.20
N ASN A 93 15.08 8.47 -13.11
CA ASN A 93 15.56 9.86 -13.06
C ASN A 93 14.82 10.73 -12.05
N SER A 94 13.73 10.26 -11.46
CA SER A 94 12.98 10.97 -10.42
C SER A 94 13.78 11.09 -9.11
N LYS A 95 13.36 11.99 -8.21
CA LYS A 95 13.94 12.15 -6.87
C LYS A 95 13.50 11.05 -5.88
N ALA A 96 12.70 10.08 -6.31
CA ALA A 96 12.32 8.96 -5.46
C ALA A 96 13.52 8.10 -5.07
N ASN A 97 13.51 7.56 -3.86
CA ASN A 97 14.52 6.61 -3.38
C ASN A 97 14.11 5.16 -3.68
N SER A 98 12.81 4.93 -3.80
CA SER A 98 12.20 3.64 -4.08
C SER A 98 11.28 3.71 -5.30
N ILE A 99 11.16 2.61 -6.02
CA ILE A 99 10.26 2.48 -7.17
C ILE A 99 9.40 1.24 -6.97
N CYS A 100 8.08 1.43 -7.08
CA CYS A 100 7.09 0.37 -7.09
C CYS A 100 6.57 0.19 -8.51
N LEU A 101 6.71 -1.00 -9.09
CA LEU A 101 6.08 -1.32 -10.37
C LEU A 101 4.98 -2.33 -10.18
N PHE A 102 3.81 -2.05 -10.76
CA PHE A 102 2.82 -3.10 -10.93
C PHE A 102 3.08 -3.92 -12.18
N GLY A 103 2.71 -5.19 -12.12
CA GLY A 103 2.68 -6.09 -13.27
C GLY A 103 1.56 -7.10 -13.11
N LYS A 104 1.00 -7.54 -14.24
CA LYS A 104 -0.11 -8.51 -14.24
C LYS A 104 0.36 -9.87 -13.72
N SER A 105 -0.33 -10.40 -12.72
CA SER A 105 -0.08 -11.72 -12.14
C SER A 105 -1.24 -12.70 -12.33
N TRP A 106 -2.28 -12.29 -13.04
CA TRP A 106 -3.40 -13.11 -13.48
C TRP A 106 -3.28 -13.37 -14.99
N ASP A 107 -3.15 -14.62 -15.39
CA ASP A 107 -2.95 -15.03 -16.79
C ASP A 107 -4.07 -14.54 -17.71
N PHE A 108 -5.32 -14.52 -17.24
CA PHE A 108 -6.45 -13.93 -17.96
C PHE A 108 -6.19 -12.46 -18.33
N HIS A 109 -5.66 -11.65 -17.41
CA HIS A 109 -5.34 -10.24 -17.68
C HIS A 109 -4.10 -10.06 -18.56
N VAL A 110 -3.17 -11.01 -18.55
CA VAL A 110 -2.02 -10.98 -19.48
C VAL A 110 -2.50 -11.13 -20.93
N ASP A 111 -3.43 -12.04 -21.14
CA ASP A 111 -4.03 -12.26 -22.46
C ASP A 111 -4.93 -11.09 -22.89
N VAL A 112 -5.94 -10.75 -22.07
CA VAL A 112 -7.00 -9.80 -22.44
C VAL A 112 -6.53 -8.35 -22.39
N ALA A 113 -5.73 -7.95 -21.38
CA ALA A 113 -5.34 -6.55 -21.19
C ALA A 113 -3.98 -6.21 -21.84
N LEU A 114 -3.03 -7.16 -21.86
CA LEU A 114 -1.71 -6.91 -22.45
C LEU A 114 -1.56 -7.49 -23.86
N GLY A 115 -2.29 -8.55 -24.22
CA GLY A 115 -2.21 -9.21 -25.52
C GLY A 115 -0.83 -9.84 -25.81
N ILE A 116 -0.14 -10.31 -24.76
CA ILE A 116 1.20 -10.91 -24.86
C ILE A 116 1.22 -12.32 -24.27
N SER A 117 2.30 -13.09 -24.58
CA SER A 117 2.44 -14.40 -23.95
C SER A 117 2.79 -14.30 -22.46
N LYS A 118 2.51 -15.35 -21.70
CA LYS A 118 2.87 -15.48 -20.29
C LYS A 118 4.39 -15.36 -20.08
N GLU A 119 5.16 -15.99 -20.93
CA GLU A 119 6.64 -15.94 -20.93
C GLU A 119 7.15 -14.51 -21.14
N GLN A 120 6.53 -13.78 -22.08
CA GLN A 120 6.88 -12.38 -22.32
C GLN A 120 6.58 -11.50 -21.10
N ASN A 121 5.45 -11.72 -20.41
CA ASN A 121 5.14 -11.00 -19.19
C ASN A 121 6.14 -11.28 -18.07
N LEU A 122 6.51 -12.54 -17.83
CA LEU A 122 7.55 -12.91 -16.86
C LEU A 122 8.91 -12.23 -17.19
N LYS A 123 9.27 -12.19 -18.48
CA LYS A 123 10.47 -11.49 -18.95
C LYS A 123 10.39 -9.99 -18.69
N ASN A 124 9.25 -9.35 -18.97
CA ASN A 124 9.05 -7.92 -18.71
C ASN A 124 9.21 -7.60 -17.22
N ILE A 125 8.64 -8.41 -16.32
CA ILE A 125 8.79 -8.27 -14.87
C ILE A 125 10.27 -8.37 -14.47
N SER A 126 10.94 -9.44 -14.88
CA SER A 126 12.33 -9.71 -14.51
C SER A 126 13.29 -8.63 -15.02
N GLU A 127 13.19 -8.23 -16.30
CA GLU A 127 14.06 -7.21 -16.89
C GLU A 127 13.84 -5.83 -16.27
N SER A 128 12.59 -5.46 -15.97
CA SER A 128 12.25 -4.20 -15.29
C SER A 128 12.86 -4.17 -13.88
N ALA A 129 12.66 -5.24 -13.11
CA ALA A 129 13.21 -5.37 -11.77
C ALA A 129 14.74 -5.23 -11.78
N LYS A 130 15.41 -5.99 -12.62
CA LYS A 130 16.88 -5.97 -12.76
C LYS A 130 17.41 -4.58 -13.11
N HIS A 131 16.77 -3.89 -14.05
CA HIS A 131 17.22 -2.57 -14.49
C HIS A 131 17.08 -1.52 -13.39
N ILE A 132 15.96 -1.49 -12.67
CA ILE A 132 15.74 -0.56 -11.56
C ILE A 132 16.72 -0.83 -10.42
N ILE A 133 16.91 -2.08 -10.02
CA ILE A 133 17.85 -2.44 -8.95
C ILE A 133 19.29 -2.05 -9.34
N ASN A 134 19.69 -2.26 -10.57
CA ASN A 134 21.00 -1.86 -11.08
C ASN A 134 21.20 -0.33 -11.09
N SER A 135 20.11 0.46 -11.11
CA SER A 135 20.19 1.92 -10.99
C SER A 135 20.43 2.40 -9.54
N GLY A 136 20.47 1.49 -8.57
CA GLY A 136 20.66 1.78 -7.16
C GLY A 136 19.40 2.20 -6.41
N LYS A 137 18.20 2.09 -7.02
CA LYS A 137 16.91 2.33 -6.35
C LYS A 137 16.43 1.08 -5.64
N GLU A 138 15.75 1.25 -4.50
CA GLU A 138 15.00 0.16 -3.89
C GLU A 138 13.81 -0.19 -4.79
N PHE A 139 13.58 -1.48 -5.01
CA PHE A 139 12.55 -1.95 -5.93
C PHE A 139 11.46 -2.74 -5.20
N MET A 140 10.21 -2.43 -5.55
CA MET A 140 9.00 -3.14 -5.11
C MET A 140 8.21 -3.61 -6.32
N PHE A 141 7.55 -4.75 -6.18
CA PHE A 141 6.70 -5.32 -7.21
C PHE A 141 5.29 -5.54 -6.67
N ASP A 142 4.33 -4.77 -7.17
CA ASP A 142 2.91 -4.98 -6.93
C ASP A 142 2.38 -6.01 -7.93
N ALA A 143 2.11 -7.22 -7.44
CA ALA A 143 1.55 -8.31 -8.21
C ALA A 143 0.04 -8.07 -8.39
N GLU A 144 -0.34 -7.30 -9.41
CA GLU A 144 -1.71 -6.88 -9.66
C GLU A 144 -2.62 -8.08 -9.95
N HIS A 145 -3.80 -8.13 -9.30
CA HIS A 145 -4.74 -9.25 -9.31
C HIS A 145 -4.13 -10.58 -8.84
N PHE A 146 -3.21 -10.53 -7.88
CA PHE A 146 -2.52 -11.74 -7.43
C PHE A 146 -3.46 -12.82 -6.90
N PHE A 147 -4.43 -12.44 -6.06
CA PHE A 147 -5.34 -13.42 -5.46
C PHE A 147 -6.28 -14.06 -6.48
N ASP A 148 -6.74 -13.30 -7.48
CA ASP A 148 -7.52 -13.86 -8.60
C ASP A 148 -6.65 -14.79 -9.45
N GLY A 149 -5.44 -14.35 -9.81
CA GLY A 149 -4.48 -15.13 -10.55
C GLY A 149 -4.09 -16.41 -9.83
N TYR A 150 -3.83 -16.34 -8.52
CA TYR A 150 -3.50 -17.52 -7.70
C TYR A 150 -4.65 -18.54 -7.66
N LYS A 151 -5.90 -18.09 -7.53
CA LYS A 151 -7.09 -18.96 -7.55
C LYS A 151 -7.32 -19.58 -8.92
N SER A 152 -6.98 -18.87 -9.99
CA SER A 152 -7.14 -19.34 -11.39
C SER A 152 -5.98 -20.22 -11.85
N ASN A 153 -4.75 -19.74 -11.68
CA ASN A 153 -3.52 -20.40 -12.13
C ASN A 153 -2.38 -20.13 -11.12
N LYS A 154 -2.37 -20.94 -10.06
CA LYS A 154 -1.42 -20.81 -8.96
C LYS A 154 0.04 -20.77 -9.43
N GLU A 155 0.42 -21.68 -10.33
CA GLU A 155 1.80 -21.81 -10.79
C GLU A 155 2.25 -20.53 -11.51
N TYR A 156 1.41 -19.99 -12.37
CA TYR A 156 1.72 -18.77 -13.09
C TYR A 156 1.83 -17.56 -12.17
N ALA A 157 0.87 -17.39 -11.23
CA ALA A 157 0.91 -16.30 -10.26
C ALA A 157 2.18 -16.34 -9.40
N LEU A 158 2.59 -17.54 -8.95
CA LEU A 158 3.85 -17.73 -8.22
C LEU A 158 5.07 -17.41 -9.09
N ASN A 159 5.07 -17.77 -10.39
CA ASN A 159 6.16 -17.44 -11.30
C ASN A 159 6.29 -15.93 -11.52
N CYS A 160 5.19 -15.18 -11.57
CA CYS A 160 5.21 -13.72 -11.67
C CYS A 160 5.95 -13.08 -10.47
N ILE A 161 5.57 -13.45 -9.24
CA ILE A 161 6.22 -12.88 -8.05
C ILE A 161 7.68 -13.32 -7.90
N LYS A 162 8.00 -14.56 -8.27
CA LYS A 162 9.39 -15.06 -8.27
C LYS A 162 10.25 -14.32 -9.29
N SER A 163 9.71 -13.97 -10.48
CA SER A 163 10.44 -13.23 -11.51
C SER A 163 10.96 -11.88 -11.02
N ALA A 164 10.27 -11.22 -10.10
CA ALA A 164 10.72 -10.00 -9.46
C ALA A 164 11.64 -10.28 -8.26
N TYR A 165 11.27 -11.24 -7.41
CA TYR A 165 12.01 -11.57 -6.20
C TYR A 165 13.43 -12.06 -6.50
N ASP A 166 13.59 -12.93 -7.49
CA ASP A 166 14.89 -13.49 -7.90
C ASP A 166 15.87 -12.44 -8.47
N GLN A 167 15.35 -11.26 -8.89
CA GLN A 167 16.18 -10.12 -9.26
C GLN A 167 16.60 -9.25 -8.06
N GLY A 168 16.06 -9.50 -6.86
CA GLY A 168 16.41 -8.77 -5.66
C GLY A 168 15.36 -7.71 -5.23
N ALA A 169 14.10 -7.84 -5.66
CA ALA A 169 13.04 -6.97 -5.17
C ALA A 169 12.99 -6.99 -3.63
N ARG A 170 12.96 -5.79 -3.02
CA ARG A 170 12.83 -5.66 -1.56
C ARG A 170 11.46 -6.13 -1.08
N TRP A 171 10.42 -5.77 -1.80
CA TRP A 171 9.05 -6.13 -1.48
C TRP A 171 8.36 -6.77 -2.67
N ILE A 172 7.65 -7.84 -2.40
CA ILE A 172 6.69 -8.50 -3.28
C ILE A 172 5.32 -8.32 -2.66
N VAL A 173 4.50 -7.48 -3.27
CA VAL A 173 3.20 -7.09 -2.74
C VAL A 173 2.09 -7.89 -3.42
N LEU A 174 1.32 -8.60 -2.62
CA LEU A 174 0.20 -9.40 -3.09
C LEU A 174 -1.05 -8.51 -3.14
N CYS A 175 -1.55 -8.21 -4.35
CA CYS A 175 -2.67 -7.29 -4.53
C CYS A 175 -4.01 -8.02 -4.63
N ASP A 176 -4.93 -7.70 -3.72
CA ASP A 176 -6.36 -8.03 -3.85
C ASP A 176 -7.06 -6.88 -4.60
N THR A 177 -6.75 -6.78 -5.90
CA THR A 177 -7.14 -5.65 -6.76
C THR A 177 -8.65 -5.54 -6.93
N ASN A 178 -9.37 -6.67 -6.95
CA ASN A 178 -10.84 -6.68 -6.99
C ASN A 178 -11.49 -6.52 -5.60
N GLY A 179 -10.70 -6.58 -4.50
CA GLY A 179 -11.23 -6.47 -3.14
C GLY A 179 -12.22 -7.58 -2.77
N GLY A 180 -12.20 -8.70 -3.49
CA GLY A 180 -13.17 -9.78 -3.35
C GLY A 180 -12.68 -10.97 -2.53
N THR A 181 -11.43 -10.97 -2.08
CA THR A 181 -10.86 -12.10 -1.33
C THR A 181 -11.22 -12.00 0.15
N LEU A 182 -11.71 -13.08 0.72
CA LEU A 182 -12.13 -13.12 2.13
C LEU A 182 -10.95 -13.41 3.07
N PRO A 183 -11.00 -12.99 4.35
CA PRO A 183 -9.86 -13.12 5.27
C PRO A 183 -9.27 -14.52 5.41
N HIS A 184 -10.09 -15.56 5.40
CA HIS A 184 -9.61 -16.94 5.49
C HIS A 184 -8.88 -17.42 4.21
N GLU A 185 -9.27 -16.90 3.04
CA GLU A 185 -8.56 -17.13 1.78
C GLU A 185 -7.22 -16.42 1.77
N ILE A 186 -7.18 -15.15 2.22
CA ILE A 186 -5.93 -14.38 2.41
C ILE A 186 -4.96 -15.17 3.26
N SER A 187 -5.39 -15.62 4.45
CA SER A 187 -4.56 -16.40 5.37
C SER A 187 -3.96 -17.65 4.69
N LYS A 188 -4.79 -18.40 4.01
CA LYS A 188 -4.39 -19.64 3.32
C LYS A 188 -3.38 -19.38 2.21
N ILE A 189 -3.67 -18.39 1.35
CA ILE A 189 -2.84 -18.07 0.18
C ILE A 189 -1.50 -17.48 0.64
N VAL A 190 -1.50 -16.50 1.55
CA VAL A 190 -0.28 -15.89 2.07
C VAL A 190 0.61 -16.90 2.77
N THR A 191 0.03 -17.80 3.60
CA THR A 191 0.78 -18.88 4.25
C THR A 191 1.46 -19.81 3.23
N ASP A 192 0.82 -20.05 2.09
CA ASP A 192 1.43 -20.86 1.03
C ASP A 192 2.53 -20.09 0.28
N VAL A 193 2.30 -18.81 -0.05
CA VAL A 193 3.30 -17.96 -0.68
C VAL A 193 4.54 -17.79 0.19
N ALA A 194 4.39 -17.70 1.51
CA ALA A 194 5.49 -17.57 2.47
C ALA A 194 6.46 -18.77 2.46
N LYS A 195 6.07 -19.91 1.88
CA LYS A 195 6.98 -21.06 1.64
C LYS A 195 7.93 -20.84 0.47
N HIS A 196 7.61 -19.88 -0.42
CA HIS A 196 8.37 -19.58 -1.64
C HIS A 196 9.16 -18.27 -1.53
N ILE A 197 8.59 -17.28 -0.85
CA ILE A 197 9.21 -15.97 -0.62
C ILE A 197 9.14 -15.66 0.88
N PRO A 198 10.28 -15.35 1.53
CA PRO A 198 10.28 -15.05 2.97
C PRO A 198 9.34 -13.90 3.32
N GLY A 199 8.59 -14.04 4.41
CA GLY A 199 7.61 -13.04 4.86
C GLY A 199 8.18 -11.63 5.01
N LYS A 200 9.44 -11.51 5.43
CA LYS A 200 10.17 -10.22 5.49
C LYS A 200 10.30 -9.48 4.15
N ASN A 201 9.96 -10.13 3.06
CA ASN A 201 9.94 -9.58 1.70
C ASN A 201 8.50 -9.53 1.12
N LEU A 202 7.48 -9.93 1.89
CA LEU A 202 6.09 -9.93 1.44
C LEU A 202 5.34 -8.69 1.93
N GLY A 203 4.53 -8.12 1.04
CA GLY A 203 3.56 -7.08 1.30
C GLY A 203 2.14 -7.50 0.91
N ILE A 204 1.16 -6.71 1.37
CA ILE A 204 -0.24 -6.83 0.94
C ILE A 204 -0.79 -5.45 0.58
N HIS A 205 -1.55 -5.42 -0.52
CA HIS A 205 -2.36 -4.30 -0.97
C HIS A 205 -3.80 -4.79 -1.16
N ALA A 206 -4.73 -4.32 -0.34
CA ALA A 206 -6.10 -4.81 -0.36
C ALA A 206 -7.09 -3.66 -0.63
N HIS A 207 -7.93 -3.84 -1.67
CA HIS A 207 -9.11 -3.00 -1.90
C HIS A 207 -10.28 -3.41 -1.01
N ASN A 208 -11.24 -2.51 -0.82
CA ASN A 208 -12.27 -2.60 0.22
C ASN A 208 -13.66 -2.96 -0.29
N ASP A 209 -13.77 -3.59 -1.46
CA ASP A 209 -15.05 -3.87 -2.13
C ASP A 209 -15.96 -4.82 -1.35
N THR A 210 -15.40 -5.65 -0.48
CA THR A 210 -16.14 -6.51 0.48
C THR A 210 -16.10 -5.98 1.91
N GLU A 211 -15.64 -4.73 2.13
CA GLU A 211 -15.42 -4.13 3.45
C GLU A 211 -14.41 -4.90 4.35
N ASN A 212 -13.55 -5.71 3.74
CA ASN A 212 -12.59 -6.55 4.46
C ASN A 212 -11.13 -6.09 4.34
N ALA A 213 -10.81 -4.96 3.69
CA ALA A 213 -9.42 -4.61 3.41
C ALA A 213 -8.54 -4.50 4.66
N VAL A 214 -9.05 -3.92 5.76
CA VAL A 214 -8.33 -3.85 7.04
C VAL A 214 -8.18 -5.24 7.66
N ALA A 215 -9.24 -6.05 7.67
CA ALA A 215 -9.20 -7.41 8.19
C ALA A 215 -8.23 -8.28 7.38
N ASN A 216 -8.26 -8.17 6.05
CA ASN A 216 -7.35 -8.86 5.14
C ASN A 216 -5.88 -8.50 5.41
N SER A 217 -5.60 -7.21 5.66
CA SER A 217 -4.24 -6.74 6.00
C SER A 217 -3.76 -7.32 7.34
N LEU A 218 -4.62 -7.33 8.37
CA LEU A 218 -4.27 -7.90 9.69
C LEU A 218 -4.02 -9.41 9.61
N VAL A 219 -4.88 -10.14 8.90
CA VAL A 219 -4.72 -11.60 8.72
C VAL A 219 -3.47 -11.92 7.87
N ALA A 220 -3.14 -11.11 6.87
CA ALA A 220 -1.93 -11.27 6.08
C ALA A 220 -0.66 -11.09 6.94
N ILE A 221 -0.64 -10.14 7.89
CA ILE A 221 0.46 -9.97 8.85
C ILE A 221 0.64 -11.25 9.67
N GLN A 222 -0.44 -11.78 10.22
CA GLN A 222 -0.40 -13.04 10.99
C GLN A 222 0.08 -14.22 10.14
N ALA A 223 -0.24 -14.24 8.84
CA ALA A 223 0.21 -15.25 7.89
C ALA A 223 1.66 -15.04 7.39
N GLY A 224 2.34 -13.94 7.76
CA GLY A 224 3.76 -13.74 7.47
C GLY A 224 4.14 -12.47 6.72
N VAL A 225 3.19 -11.68 6.22
CA VAL A 225 3.45 -10.39 5.55
C VAL A 225 4.11 -9.38 6.52
N ARG A 226 5.02 -8.54 6.01
CA ARG A 226 5.71 -7.51 6.79
C ARG A 226 5.62 -6.10 6.20
N GLN A 227 4.95 -5.91 5.07
CA GLN A 227 4.56 -4.60 4.56
C GLN A 227 3.05 -4.57 4.34
N VAL A 228 2.39 -3.50 4.76
CA VAL A 228 0.96 -3.27 4.50
C VAL A 228 0.76 -1.95 3.80
N GLN A 229 0.04 -2.00 2.68
CA GLN A 229 -0.32 -0.81 1.91
C GLN A 229 -1.75 -0.38 2.24
N GLY A 230 -1.99 0.92 2.22
CA GLY A 230 -3.31 1.50 2.44
C GLY A 230 -3.31 3.00 2.24
N THR A 231 -4.40 3.64 2.60
CA THR A 231 -4.58 5.08 2.39
C THR A 231 -5.18 5.76 3.62
N ILE A 232 -4.99 7.06 3.73
CA ILE A 232 -5.71 7.89 4.70
C ILE A 232 -7.22 7.74 4.44
N ASN A 233 -7.99 7.46 5.50
CA ASN A 233 -9.45 7.30 5.46
C ASN A 233 -9.94 6.21 4.49
N GLY A 234 -9.07 5.32 4.03
CA GLY A 234 -9.42 4.29 3.06
C GLY A 234 -9.72 4.84 1.66
N LEU A 235 -9.22 6.04 1.33
CA LEU A 235 -9.42 6.65 0.01
C LEU A 235 -8.88 5.75 -1.09
N GLY A 236 -9.62 5.59 -2.21
CA GLY A 236 -9.20 4.76 -3.32
C GLY A 236 -10.30 4.52 -4.32
N GLU A 237 -9.96 3.80 -5.37
CA GLU A 237 -10.89 3.44 -6.44
C GLU A 237 -12.05 2.61 -5.90
N ARG A 238 -13.25 2.76 -6.50
CA ARG A 238 -14.50 2.03 -6.14
C ARG A 238 -14.87 2.22 -4.66
N CYS A 239 -14.67 1.17 -3.82
CA CYS A 239 -14.98 1.19 -2.38
C CYS A 239 -13.77 1.57 -1.52
N GLY A 240 -12.63 1.91 -2.14
CA GLY A 240 -11.43 2.35 -1.45
C GLY A 240 -10.42 1.24 -1.17
N ASN A 241 -9.45 1.57 -0.34
CA ASN A 241 -8.32 0.73 0.09
C ASN A 241 -8.41 0.39 1.58
N ALA A 242 -7.46 -0.39 2.06
CA ALA A 242 -7.28 -0.58 3.50
C ALA A 242 -7.09 0.78 4.19
N ASN A 243 -7.95 1.08 5.16
CA ASN A 243 -7.93 2.34 5.89
C ASN A 243 -6.80 2.35 6.92
N LEU A 244 -5.73 3.10 6.65
CA LEU A 244 -4.60 3.25 7.58
C LEU A 244 -5.00 3.86 8.92
N MET A 245 -6.05 4.70 8.95
CA MET A 245 -6.54 5.29 10.20
C MET A 245 -7.21 4.26 11.11
N SER A 246 -7.53 3.07 10.60
CA SER A 246 -7.99 1.92 11.39
C SER A 246 -6.88 0.88 11.60
N LEU A 247 -6.06 0.65 10.58
CA LEU A 247 -5.01 -0.37 10.61
C LEU A 247 -3.89 -0.01 11.60
N ILE A 248 -3.35 1.21 11.52
CA ILE A 248 -2.27 1.69 12.39
C ILE A 248 -2.63 1.56 13.88
N PRO A 249 -3.75 2.11 14.37
CA PRO A 249 -4.09 1.95 15.78
C PRO A 249 -4.43 0.51 16.17
N SER A 250 -4.90 -0.32 15.24
CA SER A 250 -5.08 -1.75 15.51
C SER A 250 -3.75 -2.45 15.76
N LEU A 251 -2.71 -2.15 14.97
CA LEU A 251 -1.36 -2.68 15.17
C LEU A 251 -0.73 -2.14 16.47
N TYR A 252 -0.94 -0.86 16.78
CA TYR A 252 -0.32 -0.21 17.91
C TYR A 252 -0.97 -0.57 19.26
N LEU A 253 -2.32 -0.66 19.32
CA LEU A 253 -3.07 -0.78 20.57
C LEU A 253 -3.46 -2.22 20.92
N LYS A 254 -3.63 -3.11 19.92
CA LYS A 254 -4.08 -4.48 20.20
C LYS A 254 -2.92 -5.36 20.61
N HIS A 255 -2.99 -5.90 21.82
CA HIS A 255 -1.93 -6.71 22.44
C HIS A 255 -1.41 -7.83 21.52
N GLU A 256 -2.30 -8.47 20.77
CA GLU A 256 -1.93 -9.53 19.83
C GLU A 256 -0.92 -9.06 18.78
N PHE A 257 -0.99 -7.81 18.35
CA PHE A 257 -0.04 -7.22 17.39
C PHE A 257 1.12 -6.51 18.10
N SER A 258 0.83 -5.63 19.05
CA SER A 258 1.87 -4.82 19.72
C SER A 258 2.86 -5.62 20.56
N SER A 259 2.50 -6.84 20.98
CA SER A 259 3.44 -7.74 21.68
C SER A 259 4.36 -8.52 20.75
N ASN A 260 4.01 -8.68 19.49
CA ASN A 260 4.74 -9.52 18.52
C ASN A 260 5.44 -8.71 17.43
N TYR A 261 4.94 -7.49 17.15
CA TYR A 261 5.42 -6.68 16.04
C TYR A 261 5.75 -5.26 16.49
N GLU A 262 6.69 -4.65 15.80
CA GLU A 262 7.01 -3.22 15.90
C GLU A 262 6.54 -2.49 14.64
N ILE A 263 6.05 -1.26 14.80
CA ILE A 263 5.83 -0.30 13.71
C ILE A 263 6.66 0.95 13.96
N ASN A 264 6.99 1.70 12.92
CA ASN A 264 7.79 2.94 13.04
C ASN A 264 7.02 4.12 13.67
N ILE A 265 5.78 3.89 14.08
CA ILE A 265 4.91 4.94 14.66
C ILE A 265 5.03 4.92 16.16
N SER A 266 5.66 5.96 16.71
CA SER A 266 5.85 6.13 18.15
C SER A 266 4.58 6.60 18.87
N GLU A 267 4.58 6.58 20.20
CA GLU A 267 3.52 7.18 21.02
C GLU A 267 3.31 8.67 20.73
N GLU A 268 4.35 9.40 20.39
CA GLU A 268 4.25 10.82 20.03
C GLU A 268 3.65 10.98 18.62
N ASN A 269 4.07 10.16 17.67
CA ASN A 269 3.61 10.24 16.29
C ASN A 269 2.14 9.84 16.13
N ILE A 270 1.66 8.82 16.86
CA ILE A 270 0.27 8.35 16.72
C ILE A 270 -0.77 9.42 17.11
N LYS A 271 -0.38 10.43 17.89
CA LYS A 271 -1.23 11.58 18.23
C LYS A 271 -1.62 12.40 17.00
N HIS A 272 -0.85 12.31 15.91
CA HIS A 272 -1.14 12.97 14.64
C HIS A 272 -2.19 12.24 13.78
N LEU A 273 -2.64 11.04 14.18
CA LEU A 273 -3.55 10.21 13.39
C LEU A 273 -4.85 10.94 13.00
N THR A 274 -5.53 11.56 13.97
CA THR A 274 -6.76 12.31 13.73
C THR A 274 -6.51 13.56 12.88
N GLN A 275 -5.38 14.23 13.08
CA GLN A 275 -5.00 15.41 12.29
C GLN A 275 -4.76 15.02 10.82
N CYS A 276 -4.08 13.90 10.57
CA CYS A 276 -3.84 13.37 9.23
C CYS A 276 -5.17 13.03 8.52
N SER A 277 -6.09 12.35 9.22
CA SER A 277 -7.44 12.06 8.72
C SER A 277 -8.21 13.33 8.33
N ARG A 278 -8.18 14.35 9.19
CA ARG A 278 -8.89 15.63 9.00
C ARG A 278 -8.30 16.48 7.88
N LEU A 279 -6.98 16.50 7.75
CA LEU A 279 -6.29 17.19 6.67
C LEU A 279 -6.76 16.71 5.30
N LEU A 280 -6.90 15.40 5.12
CA LEU A 280 -7.41 14.85 3.86
C LEU A 280 -8.85 15.28 3.60
N ASP A 281 -9.73 15.22 4.62
CA ASP A 281 -11.13 15.66 4.48
C ASP A 281 -11.21 17.16 4.11
N GLU A 282 -10.36 17.99 4.70
CA GLU A 282 -10.27 19.43 4.43
C GLU A 282 -9.81 19.70 2.99
N ILE A 283 -8.73 19.06 2.55
CA ILE A 283 -8.22 19.18 1.18
C ILE A 283 -9.28 18.76 0.16
N LEU A 284 -10.01 17.69 0.42
CA LEU A 284 -11.06 17.20 -0.45
C LEU A 284 -12.40 17.97 -0.30
N ASN A 285 -12.44 18.97 0.58
CA ASN A 285 -13.68 19.70 0.93
C ASN A 285 -14.84 18.76 1.29
N ARG A 286 -14.53 17.70 2.04
CA ARG A 286 -15.49 16.67 2.50
C ARG A 286 -15.77 16.84 3.98
N LYS A 287 -17.04 16.64 4.37
CA LYS A 287 -17.40 16.58 5.78
C LYS A 287 -16.76 15.32 6.40
N PRO A 288 -16.01 15.44 7.52
CA PRO A 288 -15.45 14.28 8.20
C PRO A 288 -16.53 13.26 8.59
N ASN A 289 -16.27 11.99 8.30
CA ASN A 289 -17.15 10.92 8.76
C ASN A 289 -17.01 10.72 10.27
N LYS A 290 -18.02 11.15 11.03
CA LYS A 290 -18.01 11.06 12.49
C LYS A 290 -17.97 9.63 13.05
N HIS A 291 -18.29 8.63 12.24
CA HIS A 291 -18.32 7.21 12.63
C HIS A 291 -17.06 6.42 12.19
N LEU A 292 -16.03 7.09 11.62
CA LEU A 292 -14.77 6.40 11.34
C LEU A 292 -14.17 5.84 12.63
N PRO A 293 -13.73 4.57 12.62
CA PRO A 293 -13.03 4.00 13.76
C PRO A 293 -11.83 4.85 14.19
N TYR A 294 -11.60 4.99 15.47
CA TYR A 294 -10.51 5.71 16.14
C TYR A 294 -10.49 7.23 15.93
N VAL A 295 -10.70 7.76 14.72
CA VAL A 295 -10.53 9.19 14.39
C VAL A 295 -11.84 9.97 14.29
N GLY A 296 -12.98 9.28 14.17
CA GLY A 296 -14.29 9.91 14.06
C GLY A 296 -14.76 10.50 15.40
N ALA A 297 -15.50 11.59 15.35
CA ALA A 297 -16.00 12.27 16.54
C ALA A 297 -16.90 11.39 17.44
N ALA A 298 -17.53 10.35 16.89
CA ALA A 298 -18.35 9.41 17.63
C ALA A 298 -17.59 8.16 18.11
N ALA A 299 -16.30 8.02 17.79
CA ALA A 299 -15.53 6.79 18.07
C ALA A 299 -15.50 6.41 19.56
N PHE A 300 -15.61 7.41 20.46
CA PHE A 300 -15.59 7.22 21.91
C PHE A 300 -16.89 7.69 22.56
N SER A 301 -17.98 7.81 21.82
CA SER A 301 -19.26 8.33 22.31
C SER A 301 -20.19 7.20 22.75
N HIS A 302 -20.68 7.26 23.97
CA HIS A 302 -21.66 6.35 24.52
C HIS A 302 -22.99 7.07 24.78
N LYS A 303 -24.13 6.45 24.48
CA LYS A 303 -25.49 6.94 24.78
C LYS A 303 -26.21 6.05 25.80
N GLY A 304 -25.87 4.78 25.89
CA GLY A 304 -26.47 3.84 26.82
C GLY A 304 -26.08 4.16 28.27
N GLY A 305 -27.06 4.37 29.19
CA GLY A 305 -26.82 4.82 30.57
C GLY A 305 -25.83 3.93 31.34
N LEU A 306 -25.91 2.61 31.19
CA LEU A 306 -24.96 1.68 31.83
C LEU A 306 -23.54 1.85 31.33
N HIS A 307 -23.35 2.03 30.00
CA HIS A 307 -22.03 2.27 29.40
C HIS A 307 -21.45 3.59 29.87
N VAL A 308 -22.23 4.68 29.87
CA VAL A 308 -21.80 5.99 30.39
C VAL A 308 -21.37 5.87 31.84
N SER A 309 -22.18 5.20 32.69
CA SER A 309 -21.85 4.99 34.10
C SER A 309 -20.58 4.16 34.30
N ALA A 310 -20.35 3.15 33.46
CA ALA A 310 -19.17 2.33 33.56
C ALA A 310 -17.89 3.13 33.22
N VAL A 311 -17.89 3.85 32.10
CA VAL A 311 -16.75 4.70 31.68
C VAL A 311 -16.46 5.81 32.70
N GLN A 312 -17.50 6.38 33.32
CA GLN A 312 -17.32 7.38 34.40
C GLN A 312 -16.65 6.79 35.64
N LYS A 313 -16.91 5.52 35.95
CA LYS A 313 -16.31 4.82 37.10
C LYS A 313 -14.89 4.33 36.81
N ASP A 314 -14.68 3.82 35.64
CA ASP A 314 -13.37 3.36 35.18
C ASP A 314 -13.20 3.57 33.65
N PRO A 315 -12.31 4.49 33.23
CA PRO A 315 -12.05 4.75 31.80
C PRO A 315 -11.52 3.55 31.01
N LYS A 316 -11.15 2.46 31.69
CA LYS A 316 -10.68 1.23 31.04
C LYS A 316 -11.81 0.33 30.53
N THR A 317 -13.06 0.67 30.79
CA THR A 317 -14.23 -0.11 30.35
C THR A 317 -14.67 0.21 28.92
#